data_9f687e9a223e7da0e6e355440c9655aa
#
_entry.id   9f687e9a223e7da0e6e355440c9655aa
#
_cell.length_a   1.000
_cell.length_b   1.000
_cell.length_c   1.000
_cell.angle_alpha   90.00
_cell.angle_beta   90.00
_cell.angle_gamma   90.00
#
_symmetry.space_group_name_H-M   'P 1'
#
loop_
_entity.id
_entity.type
_entity.pdbx_description
1 polymer ?
#
loop_
_entity_poly.entity_id
_entity_poly.type
_entity_poly.pdbx_seq_one_letter_code
_entity_poly.pdbx_strand_id
1 'polypeptide(L)'
;MQGKRIITRILDKSEAPSGRPPAIVLIDPKYAHNVGMVVRLASCYGLGQVWFTGERVSLDISYRKRLPREERMKGYADVEIINFDYPFEQFTDVVPVAVEVRKNSEPLHSFEHPPNAVYVFGPEDGSVSKPHINHCHRFVVIPTKHCLNLATAVSTILWDRQYKGWLSGEQEELTTPGEFEGRGLVEFPDNIVW
;
A
#
# COMPACT_ATOMS: atom_id res chain seq x y z
N MET A 1 10.15 20.06 -20.26
CA MET A 1 9.92 19.55 -18.91
C MET A 1 10.59 18.19 -18.80
N GLN A 2 11.72 18.12 -18.08
CA GLN A 2 12.42 16.84 -17.84
C GLN A 2 11.58 16.04 -16.83
N GLY A 3 11.06 14.90 -17.27
CA GLY A 3 10.36 13.98 -16.37
C GLY A 3 11.28 13.55 -15.23
N LYS A 4 10.92 13.85 -14.01
CA LYS A 4 11.58 13.31 -12.81
C LYS A 4 11.59 11.78 -12.95
N ARG A 5 12.78 11.20 -13.02
CA ARG A 5 12.98 9.74 -12.97
C ARG A 5 12.65 9.29 -11.56
N ILE A 6 11.73 8.35 -11.45
CA ILE A 6 11.53 7.63 -10.20
C ILE A 6 12.77 6.80 -10.00
N ILE A 7 13.41 7.03 -8.90
CA ILE A 7 14.58 6.26 -8.47
C ILE A 7 14.05 5.28 -7.43
N THR A 8 13.76 4.05 -7.87
CA THR A 8 13.66 2.94 -6.93
C THR A 8 15.06 2.75 -6.37
N ARG A 9 15.26 3.17 -5.16
CA ARG A 9 16.55 3.01 -4.48
C ARG A 9 16.49 1.69 -3.74
N ILE A 10 17.25 0.70 -4.19
CA ILE A 10 17.62 -0.45 -3.35
C ILE A 10 18.61 0.11 -2.35
N LEU A 11 18.19 0.23 -1.11
CA LEU A 11 19.01 0.80 -0.06
C LEU A 11 19.73 -0.32 0.69
N ASP A 12 21.02 -0.13 0.94
CA ASP A 12 21.76 -0.91 1.92
C ASP A 12 21.13 -0.70 3.33
N LYS A 13 21.33 -1.65 4.25
CA LYS A 13 20.88 -1.57 5.64
C LYS A 13 21.23 -0.24 6.32
N SER A 14 22.39 0.33 6.01
CA SER A 14 22.87 1.60 6.56
C SER A 14 22.21 2.84 5.96
N GLU A 15 21.48 2.69 4.85
CA GLU A 15 20.88 3.79 4.08
C GLU A 15 19.33 3.76 4.09
N ALA A 16 18.74 2.74 4.70
CA ALA A 16 17.28 2.66 4.75
C ALA A 16 16.69 3.88 5.48
N PRO A 17 15.70 4.57 4.91
CA PRO A 17 15.08 5.72 5.55
C PRO A 17 14.29 5.27 6.77
N SER A 18 14.00 6.18 7.68
CA SER A 18 13.04 5.93 8.75
C SER A 18 11.66 5.63 8.17
N GLY A 19 10.99 4.63 8.72
CA GLY A 19 9.64 4.27 8.35
C GLY A 19 8.64 5.33 8.84
N ARG A 20 7.69 5.69 7.98
CA ARG A 20 6.64 6.70 8.26
C ARG A 20 5.26 6.05 8.20
N PRO A 21 4.58 5.84 9.34
CA PRO A 21 3.23 5.31 9.33
C PRO A 21 2.19 6.39 8.92
N PRO A 22 1.03 6.00 8.35
CA PRO A 22 0.72 4.63 7.95
C PRO A 22 1.57 4.19 6.76
N ALA A 23 1.95 2.90 6.73
CA ALA A 23 2.80 2.36 5.67
C ALA A 23 2.34 0.97 5.23
N ILE A 24 2.83 0.53 4.08
CA ILE A 24 2.59 -0.80 3.52
C ILE A 24 3.91 -1.54 3.44
N VAL A 25 3.89 -2.79 3.90
CA VAL A 25 5.00 -3.75 3.79
C VAL A 25 4.52 -4.98 3.03
N LEU A 26 5.13 -5.28 1.90
CA LEU A 26 4.87 -6.45 1.07
C LEU A 26 5.98 -7.48 1.32
N ILE A 27 5.64 -8.64 1.82
CA ILE A 27 6.60 -9.69 2.12
C ILE A 27 6.79 -10.57 0.89
N ASP A 28 7.99 -10.54 0.32
CA ASP A 28 8.42 -11.33 -0.83
C ASP A 28 7.38 -11.39 -1.98
N PRO A 29 6.90 -10.24 -2.48
CA PRO A 29 5.89 -10.20 -3.52
C PRO A 29 6.40 -10.89 -4.78
N LYS A 30 5.50 -11.59 -5.50
CA LYS A 30 5.85 -12.38 -6.68
C LYS A 30 5.85 -11.57 -7.97
N TYR A 31 4.94 -10.62 -8.10
CA TYR A 31 4.71 -9.94 -9.36
C TYR A 31 4.94 -8.43 -9.25
N ALA A 32 5.86 -7.92 -10.09
CA ALA A 32 6.19 -6.49 -10.15
C ALA A 32 4.99 -5.58 -10.43
N HIS A 33 3.99 -6.05 -11.21
CA HIS A 33 2.79 -5.28 -11.48
C HIS A 33 1.93 -5.05 -10.24
N ASN A 34 1.88 -6.02 -9.30
CA ASN A 34 1.18 -5.83 -8.04
C ASN A 34 1.87 -4.77 -7.17
N VAL A 35 3.21 -4.81 -7.10
CA VAL A 35 3.98 -3.77 -6.38
C VAL A 35 3.69 -2.39 -6.97
N GLY A 36 3.70 -2.25 -8.29
CA GLY A 36 3.41 -0.98 -8.92
C GLY A 36 1.98 -0.49 -8.69
N MET A 37 0.98 -1.39 -8.74
CA MET A 37 -0.39 -1.03 -8.37
C MET A 37 -0.48 -0.57 -6.92
N VAL A 38 0.25 -1.22 -5.99
CA VAL A 38 0.31 -0.80 -4.58
C VAL A 38 0.95 0.57 -4.42
N VAL A 39 2.02 0.87 -5.15
CA VAL A 39 2.63 2.21 -5.16
C VAL A 39 1.63 3.28 -5.62
N ARG A 40 0.86 2.99 -6.66
CA ARG A 40 -0.20 3.89 -7.11
C ARG A 40 -1.27 4.09 -6.04
N LEU A 41 -1.72 3.02 -5.39
CA LEU A 41 -2.69 3.10 -4.30
C LEU A 41 -2.13 3.93 -3.13
N ALA A 42 -0.87 3.69 -2.74
CA ALA A 42 -0.20 4.49 -1.72
C ALA A 42 -0.26 5.99 -2.04
N SER A 43 0.08 6.38 -3.28
CA SER A 43 -0.06 7.76 -3.73
C SER A 43 -1.49 8.28 -3.65
N CYS A 44 -2.48 7.48 -4.07
CA CYS A 44 -3.90 7.88 -4.04
C CYS A 44 -4.42 8.11 -2.61
N TYR A 45 -3.90 7.36 -1.64
CA TYR A 45 -4.30 7.45 -0.23
C TYR A 45 -3.32 8.26 0.64
N GLY A 46 -2.38 8.99 0.02
CA GLY A 46 -1.47 9.88 0.73
C GLY A 46 -0.37 9.19 1.54
N LEU A 47 -0.08 7.91 1.27
CA LEU A 47 1.03 7.21 1.90
C LEU A 47 2.34 7.53 1.17
N GLY A 48 3.37 7.93 1.93
CA GLY A 48 4.66 8.31 1.36
C GLY A 48 5.63 7.17 1.11
N GLN A 49 5.34 5.94 1.58
CA GLN A 49 6.28 4.81 1.51
C GLN A 49 5.58 3.49 1.24
N VAL A 50 6.19 2.68 0.37
CA VAL A 50 5.89 1.26 0.15
C VAL A 50 7.17 0.47 0.33
N TRP A 51 7.15 -0.44 1.27
CA TRP A 51 8.27 -1.34 1.58
C TRP A 51 7.99 -2.72 1.00
N PHE A 52 9.03 -3.41 0.54
CA PHE A 52 8.92 -4.81 0.20
C PHE A 52 10.22 -5.56 0.53
N THR A 53 10.12 -6.86 0.76
CA THR A 53 11.24 -7.75 1.08
C THR A 53 11.50 -8.72 -0.07
N GLY A 54 12.65 -9.41 -0.02
CA GLY A 54 13.00 -10.47 -0.95
C GLY A 54 13.48 -9.95 -2.31
N GLU A 55 13.80 -10.92 -3.19
CA GLU A 55 14.41 -10.65 -4.48
C GLU A 55 13.56 -11.09 -5.67
N ARG A 56 12.34 -11.61 -5.44
CA ARG A 56 11.46 -12.13 -6.51
C ARG A 56 10.99 -11.04 -7.46
N VAL A 57 10.88 -9.82 -6.97
CA VAL A 57 10.55 -8.65 -7.78
C VAL A 57 11.82 -7.84 -8.00
N SER A 58 12.40 -7.97 -9.19
CA SER A 58 13.45 -7.07 -9.63
C SER A 58 12.82 -5.79 -10.17
N LEU A 59 12.92 -4.73 -9.41
CA LEU A 59 12.62 -3.36 -9.87
C LEU A 59 13.87 -2.73 -10.48
N ASP A 60 14.73 -3.54 -11.09
CA ASP A 60 16.00 -3.10 -11.68
C ASP A 60 15.76 -2.04 -12.77
N ILE A 61 16.10 -0.82 -12.42
CA ILE A 61 15.99 0.36 -13.26
C ILE A 61 16.94 0.27 -14.45
N SER A 62 18.02 -0.53 -14.36
CA SER A 62 19.03 -0.67 -15.40
C SER A 62 18.45 -1.29 -16.68
N TYR A 63 17.46 -2.16 -16.55
CA TYR A 63 16.81 -2.82 -17.68
C TYR A 63 15.70 -2.04 -18.35
N ARG A 64 15.42 -0.80 -17.95
CA ARG A 64 14.40 0.07 -18.56
C ARG A 64 13.03 -0.60 -18.78
N LYS A 65 12.73 -1.67 -18.08
CA LYS A 65 11.37 -2.17 -18.04
C LYS A 65 10.56 -1.11 -17.29
N ARG A 66 9.93 -0.26 -18.08
CA ARG A 66 8.98 0.72 -17.56
C ARG A 66 8.00 -0.05 -16.71
N LEU A 67 7.72 0.45 -15.53
CA LEU A 67 6.55 0.03 -14.78
C LEU A 67 5.35 -0.01 -15.75
N PRO A 68 4.42 -0.97 -15.65
CA PRO A 68 3.26 -1.06 -16.51
C PRO A 68 2.56 0.30 -16.68
N ARG A 69 1.79 0.46 -17.73
CA ARG A 69 1.18 1.75 -18.12
C ARG A 69 0.32 2.33 -17.00
N GLU A 70 -0.29 1.48 -16.19
CA GLU A 70 -1.13 1.80 -15.05
C GLU A 70 -0.38 2.57 -13.97
N GLU A 71 0.94 2.41 -13.92
CA GLU A 71 1.84 2.96 -12.90
C GLU A 71 2.44 4.30 -13.32
N ARG A 72 2.16 4.79 -14.52
CA ARG A 72 2.73 6.04 -15.06
C ARG A 72 1.90 7.27 -14.71
N MET A 73 1.06 7.20 -13.68
CA MET A 73 0.25 8.35 -13.29
C MET A 73 1.06 9.42 -12.54
N LYS A 74 0.58 10.66 -12.62
CA LYS A 74 1.09 11.76 -11.80
C LYS A 74 0.87 11.39 -10.32
N GLY A 75 1.86 11.58 -9.47
CA GLY A 75 1.74 11.41 -8.03
C GLY A 75 2.56 10.27 -7.43
N TYR A 76 2.80 9.17 -8.14
CA TYR A 76 3.63 8.12 -7.54
C TYR A 76 5.12 8.47 -7.42
N ALA A 77 5.56 9.58 -8.02
CA ALA A 77 6.86 10.19 -7.74
C ALA A 77 7.01 10.63 -6.28
N ASP A 78 5.91 10.74 -5.56
CA ASP A 78 5.87 11.17 -4.16
C ASP A 78 5.94 9.99 -3.19
N VAL A 79 5.93 8.74 -3.71
CA VAL A 79 6.03 7.52 -2.91
C VAL A 79 7.45 6.94 -3.02
N GLU A 80 8.10 6.79 -1.88
CA GLU A 80 9.37 6.06 -1.80
C GLU A 80 9.11 4.55 -1.88
N ILE A 81 9.83 3.87 -2.75
CA ILE A 81 9.77 2.42 -2.89
C ILE A 81 11.08 1.85 -2.31
N ILE A 82 10.95 1.02 -1.28
CA ILE A 82 12.09 0.58 -0.50
C ILE A 82 12.13 -0.95 -0.49
N ASN A 83 13.20 -1.54 -1.03
CA ASN A 83 13.47 -2.97 -0.86
C ASN A 83 14.39 -3.16 0.34
N PHE A 84 13.90 -3.80 1.39
CA PHE A 84 14.64 -4.00 2.61
C PHE A 84 14.13 -5.21 3.39
N ASP A 85 15.01 -6.18 3.71
CA ASP A 85 14.59 -7.46 4.29
C ASP A 85 14.11 -7.39 5.74
N TYR A 86 14.45 -6.33 6.45
CA TYR A 86 14.10 -6.14 7.87
C TYR A 86 13.35 -4.82 8.09
N PRO A 87 12.21 -4.60 7.42
CA PRO A 87 11.54 -3.30 7.40
C PRO A 87 11.14 -2.81 8.80
N PHE A 88 10.80 -3.72 9.71
CA PHE A 88 10.37 -3.37 11.06
C PHE A 88 11.45 -2.71 11.92
N GLU A 89 12.73 -2.90 11.59
CA GLU A 89 13.86 -2.22 12.26
C GLU A 89 13.88 -0.70 11.97
N GLN A 90 13.14 -0.26 10.95
CA GLN A 90 13.12 1.12 10.50
C GLN A 90 11.91 1.92 11.03
N PHE A 91 11.01 1.25 11.72
CA PHE A 91 9.82 1.88 12.29
C PHE A 91 9.94 2.00 13.81
N THR A 92 9.51 3.14 14.34
CA THR A 92 9.36 3.37 15.78
C THR A 92 7.90 3.66 16.11
N ASP A 93 7.44 3.21 17.26
CA ASP A 93 6.10 3.47 17.79
C ASP A 93 4.96 3.13 16.80
N VAL A 94 5.07 1.99 16.15
CA VAL A 94 4.09 1.53 15.16
C VAL A 94 3.37 0.26 15.63
N VAL A 95 2.19 0.03 15.03
CA VAL A 95 1.44 -1.20 15.19
C VAL A 95 1.47 -1.99 13.89
N PRO A 96 2.31 -3.02 13.77
CA PRO A 96 2.29 -3.92 12.62
C PRO A 96 1.01 -4.75 12.60
N VAL A 97 0.26 -4.62 11.51
CA VAL A 97 -1.03 -5.29 11.28
C VAL A 97 -0.88 -6.25 10.10
N ALA A 98 -0.90 -7.55 10.36
CA ALA A 98 -0.90 -8.53 9.28
C ALA A 98 -2.30 -8.65 8.66
N VAL A 99 -2.37 -8.48 7.34
CA VAL A 99 -3.57 -8.76 6.54
C VAL A 99 -3.49 -10.23 6.10
N GLU A 100 -4.09 -11.11 6.90
CA GLU A 100 -3.88 -12.55 6.74
C GLU A 100 -5.10 -13.37 7.19
N VAL A 101 -5.36 -14.48 6.51
CA VAL A 101 -6.43 -15.41 6.87
C VAL A 101 -5.94 -16.32 7.99
N ARG A 102 -6.25 -15.97 9.22
CA ARG A 102 -5.88 -16.75 10.42
C ARG A 102 -7.06 -16.88 11.38
N LYS A 103 -7.00 -17.89 12.23
CA LYS A 103 -8.06 -18.18 13.22
C LYS A 103 -8.34 -16.99 14.18
N ASN A 104 -7.33 -16.19 14.47
CA ASN A 104 -7.41 -15.05 15.38
C ASN A 104 -7.43 -13.69 14.66
N SER A 105 -7.65 -13.67 13.34
CA SER A 105 -7.79 -12.42 12.61
C SER A 105 -9.14 -11.78 12.88
N GLU A 106 -9.12 -10.47 13.13
CA GLU A 106 -10.33 -9.66 13.27
C GLU A 106 -10.96 -9.43 11.89
N PRO A 107 -12.27 -9.56 11.72
CA PRO A 107 -12.91 -9.22 10.44
C PRO A 107 -12.79 -7.74 10.14
N LEU A 108 -12.46 -7.39 8.88
CA LEU A 108 -12.22 -6.00 8.49
C LEU A 108 -13.37 -5.04 8.83
N HIS A 109 -14.62 -5.49 8.69
CA HIS A 109 -15.79 -4.64 8.95
C HIS A 109 -15.88 -4.15 10.40
N SER A 110 -15.28 -4.87 11.36
CA SER A 110 -15.22 -4.50 12.78
C SER A 110 -13.83 -4.10 13.27
N PHE A 111 -12.83 -4.13 12.37
CA PHE A 111 -11.45 -3.82 12.72
C PHE A 111 -11.25 -2.32 12.93
N GLU A 112 -10.72 -1.93 14.09
CA GLU A 112 -10.31 -0.56 14.37
C GLU A 112 -8.86 -0.35 13.93
N HIS A 113 -8.66 0.56 12.98
CA HIS A 113 -7.34 0.82 12.40
C HIS A 113 -6.47 1.65 13.36
N PRO A 114 -5.29 1.16 13.78
CA PRO A 114 -4.37 1.98 14.54
C PRO A 114 -3.92 3.22 13.73
N PRO A 115 -3.81 4.40 14.33
CA PRO A 115 -3.33 5.61 13.65
C PRO A 115 -1.95 5.41 13.00
N ASN A 116 -1.06 4.71 13.73
CA ASN A 116 0.32 4.41 13.36
C ASN A 116 0.47 2.98 12.79
N ALA A 117 -0.54 2.48 12.06
CA ALA A 117 -0.51 1.13 11.50
C ALA A 117 0.55 0.97 10.41
N VAL A 118 1.22 -0.19 10.41
CA VAL A 118 2.02 -0.71 9.30
C VAL A 118 1.35 -1.98 8.80
N TYR A 119 0.72 -1.91 7.62
CA TYR A 119 -0.01 -3.05 7.06
C TYR A 119 0.93 -4.00 6.35
N VAL A 120 0.91 -5.26 6.75
CA VAL A 120 1.81 -6.32 6.28
C VAL A 120 1.02 -7.32 5.45
N PHE A 121 1.44 -7.52 4.21
CA PHE A 121 0.81 -8.44 3.27
C PHE A 121 1.79 -9.54 2.87
N GLY A 122 1.33 -10.77 2.81
CA GLY A 122 2.08 -11.92 2.32
C GLY A 122 2.20 -11.93 0.77
N PRO A 123 3.03 -12.86 0.25
CA PRO A 123 3.14 -13.08 -1.18
C PRO A 123 1.83 -13.68 -1.76
N GLU A 124 1.67 -13.56 -3.07
CA GLU A 124 0.47 -14.03 -3.78
C GLU A 124 0.29 -15.56 -3.75
N ASP A 125 1.35 -16.29 -3.53
CA ASP A 125 1.39 -17.77 -3.50
C ASP A 125 1.69 -18.35 -2.13
N GLY A 126 1.54 -17.56 -1.05
CA GLY A 126 1.82 -18.00 0.31
C GLY A 126 1.27 -17.06 1.37
N SER A 127 1.76 -17.22 2.57
CA SER A 127 1.43 -16.40 3.74
C SER A 127 2.63 -15.56 4.16
N VAL A 128 2.40 -14.56 5.01
CA VAL A 128 3.48 -13.81 5.65
C VAL A 128 4.43 -14.76 6.35
N SER A 129 5.71 -14.72 6.00
CA SER A 129 6.72 -15.63 6.53
C SER A 129 6.91 -15.46 8.05
N LYS A 130 7.32 -16.56 8.71
CA LYS A 130 7.43 -16.62 10.18
C LYS A 130 8.30 -15.50 10.78
N PRO A 131 9.45 -15.13 10.23
CA PRO A 131 10.22 -14.01 10.76
C PRO A 131 9.44 -12.70 10.81
N HIS A 132 8.65 -12.41 9.78
CA HIS A 132 7.91 -11.15 9.65
C HIS A 132 6.60 -11.16 10.45
N ILE A 133 5.87 -12.29 10.45
CA ILE A 133 4.60 -12.40 11.17
C ILE A 133 4.78 -12.26 12.68
N ASN A 134 5.95 -12.63 13.20
CA ASN A 134 6.26 -12.53 14.64
C ASN A 134 6.37 -11.05 15.12
N HIS A 135 6.54 -10.10 14.21
CA HIS A 135 6.50 -8.68 14.52
C HIS A 135 5.07 -8.11 14.52
N CYS A 136 4.09 -8.85 14.01
CA CYS A 136 2.72 -8.36 13.92
C CYS A 136 1.98 -8.59 15.23
N HIS A 137 1.38 -7.52 15.75
CA HIS A 137 0.62 -7.55 17.00
C HIS A 137 -0.89 -7.62 16.78
N ARG A 138 -1.36 -7.22 15.59
CA ARG A 138 -2.76 -7.27 15.18
C ARG A 138 -2.88 -8.04 13.86
N PHE A 139 -4.02 -8.69 13.71
CA PHE A 139 -4.33 -9.50 12.53
C PHE A 139 -5.70 -9.11 12.02
N VAL A 140 -5.81 -8.81 10.74
CA VAL A 140 -7.08 -8.47 10.10
C VAL A 140 -7.31 -9.38 8.90
N VAL A 141 -8.55 -9.80 8.70
CA VAL A 141 -9.00 -10.57 7.53
C VAL A 141 -10.06 -9.81 6.76
N ILE A 142 -9.92 -9.77 5.44
CA ILE A 142 -10.96 -9.30 4.55
C ILE A 142 -11.92 -10.48 4.31
N PRO A 143 -13.18 -10.40 4.79
CA PRO A 143 -14.11 -11.52 4.74
C PRO A 143 -14.63 -11.74 3.31
N THR A 144 -13.92 -12.54 2.55
CA THR A 144 -14.24 -12.89 1.16
C THR A 144 -14.26 -14.41 0.98
N LYS A 145 -14.98 -14.90 -0.02
CA LYS A 145 -15.08 -16.32 -0.31
C LYS A 145 -13.76 -16.95 -0.76
N HIS A 146 -12.91 -16.16 -1.42
CA HIS A 146 -11.60 -16.56 -1.93
C HIS A 146 -10.58 -15.46 -1.65
N CYS A 147 -9.28 -15.79 -1.69
CA CYS A 147 -8.22 -14.80 -1.53
C CYS A 147 -8.31 -13.74 -2.64
N LEU A 148 -8.18 -12.48 -2.25
CA LEU A 148 -8.08 -11.36 -3.18
C LEU A 148 -6.68 -11.30 -3.80
N ASN A 149 -6.58 -10.68 -4.98
CA ASN A 149 -5.28 -10.24 -5.50
C ASN A 149 -4.62 -9.28 -4.49
N LEU A 150 -3.29 -9.29 -4.41
CA LEU A 150 -2.51 -8.49 -3.47
C LEU A 150 -2.87 -7.00 -3.52
N ALA A 151 -2.85 -6.39 -4.69
CA ALA A 151 -3.17 -4.96 -4.82
C ALA A 151 -4.65 -4.66 -4.50
N THR A 152 -5.55 -5.58 -4.81
CA THR A 152 -6.97 -5.46 -4.42
C THR A 152 -7.13 -5.53 -2.90
N ALA A 153 -6.42 -6.43 -2.22
CA ALA A 153 -6.43 -6.50 -0.76
C ALA A 153 -5.91 -5.21 -0.13
N VAL A 154 -4.80 -4.66 -0.64
CA VAL A 154 -4.26 -3.36 -0.22
C VAL A 154 -5.30 -2.25 -0.41
N SER A 155 -5.94 -2.18 -1.59
CA SER A 155 -6.97 -1.18 -1.87
C SER A 155 -8.13 -1.26 -0.87
N THR A 156 -8.57 -2.48 -0.56
CA THR A 156 -9.68 -2.70 0.38
C THR A 156 -9.33 -2.23 1.80
N ILE A 157 -8.12 -2.55 2.28
CA ILE A 157 -7.64 -2.10 3.60
C ILE A 157 -7.53 -0.58 3.67
N LEU A 158 -6.94 0.05 2.65
CA LEU A 158 -6.76 1.50 2.64
C LEU A 158 -8.09 2.25 2.54
N TRP A 159 -9.02 1.74 1.73
CA TRP A 159 -10.36 2.31 1.64
C TRP A 159 -11.11 2.20 2.97
N ASP A 160 -11.12 1.03 3.61
CA ASP A 160 -11.81 0.81 4.89
C ASP A 160 -11.23 1.71 5.99
N ARG A 161 -9.88 1.82 6.03
CA ARG A 161 -9.19 2.74 6.95
C ARG A 161 -9.66 4.19 6.75
N GLN A 162 -9.65 4.66 5.51
CA GLN A 162 -10.04 6.02 5.19
C GLN A 162 -11.52 6.27 5.51
N TYR A 163 -12.38 5.35 5.10
CA TYR A 163 -13.82 5.44 5.35
C TYR A 163 -14.14 5.51 6.85
N LYS A 164 -13.52 4.67 7.66
CA LYS A 164 -13.71 4.68 9.11
C LYS A 164 -13.12 5.94 9.76
N GLY A 165 -11.94 6.38 9.34
CA GLY A 165 -11.34 7.62 9.81
C GLY A 165 -12.18 8.86 9.46
N TRP A 166 -12.79 8.87 8.29
CA TRP A 166 -13.74 9.92 7.92
C TRP A 166 -15.00 9.88 8.78
N LEU A 167 -15.59 8.71 9.03
CA LEU A 167 -16.76 8.57 9.90
C LEU A 167 -16.49 8.98 11.34
N SER A 168 -15.28 8.73 11.86
CA SER A 168 -14.90 9.15 13.23
C SER A 168 -14.48 10.63 13.32
N GLY A 169 -14.31 11.32 12.20
CA GLY A 169 -13.80 12.68 12.15
C GLY A 169 -12.30 12.81 12.42
N GLU A 170 -11.58 11.70 12.40
CA GLU A 170 -10.12 11.69 12.61
C GLU A 170 -9.33 12.04 11.33
N GLN A 171 -9.98 11.95 10.18
CA GLN A 171 -9.38 12.30 8.90
C GLN A 171 -10.15 13.44 8.25
N GLU A 172 -9.41 14.43 7.77
CA GLU A 172 -9.98 15.44 6.89
C GLU A 172 -10.49 14.77 5.60
N GLU A 173 -11.57 15.30 5.05
CA GLU A 173 -12.09 14.88 3.77
C GLU A 173 -10.97 14.99 2.73
N LEU A 174 -10.55 13.87 2.16
CA LEU A 174 -9.65 13.93 1.01
C LEU A 174 -10.38 14.69 -0.09
N THR A 175 -9.75 15.75 -0.57
CA THR A 175 -10.23 16.55 -1.69
C THR A 175 -10.76 15.63 -2.78
N THR A 176 -12.02 15.80 -3.11
CA THR A 176 -12.66 15.02 -4.17
C THR A 176 -11.92 15.26 -5.49
N PRO A 177 -11.91 14.30 -6.43
CA PRO A 177 -11.21 14.42 -7.71
C PRO A 177 -11.56 15.66 -8.55
N GLY A 178 -12.50 16.50 -8.13
CA GLY A 178 -12.87 17.76 -8.79
C GLY A 178 -11.77 18.81 -8.82
N GLU A 179 -10.78 18.73 -7.96
CA GLU A 179 -9.61 19.61 -7.95
C GLU A 179 -8.46 19.10 -8.84
N PHE A 180 -8.66 18.07 -9.64
CA PHE A 180 -7.71 17.71 -10.69
C PHE A 180 -7.69 18.82 -11.76
N GLU A 181 -6.81 19.80 -11.57
CA GLU A 181 -6.55 20.82 -12.58
C GLU A 181 -6.41 20.19 -13.95
N GLY A 182 -7.31 20.53 -14.87
CA GLY A 182 -7.23 20.24 -16.29
C GLY A 182 -8.00 19.00 -16.78
N ARG A 183 -8.85 18.37 -15.97
CA ARG A 183 -9.86 17.42 -16.46
C ARG A 183 -11.22 17.88 -15.98
N GLY A 184 -12.04 18.36 -16.93
CA GLY A 184 -13.43 18.66 -16.63
C GLY A 184 -14.10 17.46 -15.96
N LEU A 185 -14.84 17.70 -14.90
CA LEU A 185 -15.76 16.72 -14.36
C LEU A 185 -16.70 16.31 -15.48
N VAL A 186 -16.86 15.02 -15.70
CA VAL A 186 -17.93 14.53 -16.55
C VAL A 186 -19.21 14.72 -15.73
N GLU A 187 -19.97 15.77 -16.06
CA GLU A 187 -21.32 15.91 -15.54
C GLU A 187 -22.15 14.76 -16.08
N PHE A 188 -22.58 13.88 -15.18
CA PHE A 188 -23.58 12.88 -15.54
C PHE A 188 -24.93 13.58 -15.71
N PRO A 189 -25.70 13.27 -16.79
CA PRO A 189 -27.04 13.80 -16.92
C PRO A 189 -27.89 13.44 -15.70
N ASP A 190 -28.66 14.39 -15.18
CA ASP A 190 -29.51 14.25 -13.98
C ASP A 190 -30.54 13.10 -14.04
N ASN A 191 -30.63 12.40 -15.15
CA ASN A 191 -31.59 11.33 -15.42
C ASN A 191 -31.01 9.90 -15.38
N ILE A 192 -29.76 9.71 -14.91
CA ILE A 192 -29.26 8.36 -14.64
C ILE A 192 -29.82 7.90 -13.29
N VAL A 193 -30.84 7.05 -13.36
CA VAL A 193 -31.35 6.30 -12.21
C VAL A 193 -30.48 5.04 -12.07
N TRP A 194 -29.85 4.87 -10.93
CA TRP A 194 -29.02 3.69 -10.58
C TRP A 194 -29.91 2.54 -10.12
#